data_7c5943038b3e87195c9eaccd2e49d2ea
#
_entry.id   7c5943038b3e87195c9eaccd2e49d2ea
#
_cell.length_a   1.000
_cell.length_b   1.000
_cell.length_c   1.000
_cell.angle_alpha   90.00
_cell.angle_beta   90.00
_cell.angle_gamma   90.00
#
_symmetry.space_group_name_H-M   'P 1'
#
loop_
_entity.id
_entity.type
_entity.pdbx_description
1 polymer ?
#
loop_
_entity_poly.entity_id
_entity_poly.type
_entity_poly.pdbx_seq_one_letter_code
_entity_poly.pdbx_strand_id
1 'polypeptide(L)'
;FDYQMNNMYATLAYYQNDVSNYIYLRDEEHDEDHHDSEGEGEHAGLIHAEFVQEDATLEGYEFEVGSTYELANGTLDLSFGRDVVEGKLDAGGYIPRMAPARNFYSASYNSNGYTYSVVLKDVADHEDVAEDETMTDGYKMLNLRVGKEYELLGANLKVSAFANNVLDQVARNSTSFVKDAVPLPGRNVGLNIRLTY
;
A
#
# COMPACT_ATOMS: atom_id res chain seq x y z
N PHE A 1 0.36 -20.67 -7.53
CA PHE A 1 0.99 -21.81 -6.86
C PHE A 1 0.88 -21.63 -5.36
N ASP A 2 0.34 -22.64 -4.68
CA ASP A 2 0.20 -22.68 -3.23
C ASP A 2 0.90 -23.92 -2.70
N TYR A 3 1.69 -23.76 -1.67
CA TYR A 3 2.39 -24.84 -1.00
C TYR A 3 2.20 -24.73 0.51
N GLN A 4 1.84 -25.84 1.14
CA GLN A 4 1.70 -25.91 2.59
C GLN A 4 2.36 -27.20 3.09
N MET A 5 3.21 -27.08 4.09
CA MET A 5 3.88 -28.21 4.73
C MET A 5 4.06 -27.91 6.22
N ASN A 6 3.51 -28.77 7.09
CA ASN A 6 3.58 -28.62 8.53
C ASN A 6 3.11 -27.22 9.01
N ASN A 7 4.08 -26.42 9.46
CA ASN A 7 3.87 -25.09 10.01
C ASN A 7 4.28 -23.97 9.02
N MET A 8 4.57 -24.28 7.77
CA MET A 8 5.00 -23.34 6.75
C MET A 8 4.02 -23.31 5.57
N TYR A 9 3.87 -22.14 4.98
CA TYR A 9 3.16 -21.97 3.71
C TYR A 9 3.94 -21.05 2.77
N ALA A 10 3.72 -21.22 1.48
CA ALA A 10 4.21 -20.30 0.46
C ALA A 10 3.17 -20.19 -0.66
N THR A 11 2.89 -18.96 -1.08
CA THR A 11 2.00 -18.66 -2.19
C THR A 11 2.76 -17.83 -3.22
N LEU A 12 2.61 -18.16 -4.49
CA LEU A 12 3.15 -17.40 -5.61
C LEU A 12 2.08 -17.27 -6.68
N ALA A 13 1.75 -16.06 -7.03
CA ALA A 13 0.94 -15.72 -8.19
C ALA A 13 1.77 -14.91 -9.19
N TYR A 14 1.68 -15.23 -10.47
CA TYR A 14 2.15 -14.43 -11.58
C TYR A 14 0.97 -14.18 -12.50
N TYR A 15 0.86 -12.98 -13.02
CA TYR A 15 -0.20 -12.60 -13.94
C TYR A 15 0.34 -11.71 -15.05
N GLN A 16 -0.27 -11.84 -16.22
CA GLN A 16 -0.14 -10.92 -17.33
C GLN A 16 -1.53 -10.69 -17.91
N ASN A 17 -1.84 -9.45 -18.19
CA ASN A 17 -3.13 -9.05 -18.73
C ASN A 17 -2.92 -8.06 -19.89
N ASP A 18 -3.23 -8.50 -21.10
CA ASP A 18 -3.19 -7.66 -22.30
C ASP A 18 -4.61 -7.07 -22.49
N VAL A 19 -4.72 -5.75 -22.37
CA VAL A 19 -5.98 -5.03 -22.38
C VAL A 19 -6.09 -4.16 -23.61
N SER A 20 -7.00 -4.50 -24.51
CA SER A 20 -7.33 -3.62 -25.65
C SER A 20 -8.22 -2.47 -25.19
N ASN A 21 -7.90 -1.27 -25.67
CA ASN A 21 -8.66 -0.07 -25.36
C ASN A 21 -8.72 0.22 -23.83
N TYR A 22 -7.58 0.10 -23.15
CA TYR A 22 -7.46 0.47 -21.75
C TYR A 22 -7.71 1.97 -21.57
N ILE A 23 -8.62 2.33 -20.66
CA ILE A 23 -8.97 3.73 -20.39
C ILE A 23 -8.21 4.19 -19.15
N TYR A 24 -7.45 5.25 -19.28
CA TYR A 24 -6.71 5.86 -18.16
C TYR A 24 -6.81 7.37 -18.20
N LEU A 25 -6.43 8.02 -17.12
CA LEU A 25 -6.39 9.46 -16.99
C LEU A 25 -4.93 9.92 -17.16
N ARG A 26 -4.68 10.66 -18.22
CA ARG A 26 -3.39 11.27 -18.52
C ARG A 26 -3.37 12.70 -17.99
N ASP A 27 -2.28 13.06 -17.31
CA ASP A 27 -2.04 14.46 -16.94
C ASP A 27 -1.68 15.25 -18.20
N GLU A 28 -2.12 16.49 -18.32
CA GLU A 28 -1.78 17.38 -19.42
C GLU A 28 -0.67 18.34 -18.98
N GLU A 29 0.34 18.53 -19.83
CA GLU A 29 1.35 19.55 -19.61
C GLU A 29 0.69 20.94 -19.47
N HIS A 30 1.11 21.69 -18.48
CA HIS A 30 0.85 23.12 -18.43
C HIS A 30 1.70 23.79 -19.51
N ASP A 31 1.12 24.05 -20.68
CA ASP A 31 1.71 24.96 -21.65
C ASP A 31 1.85 26.35 -21.00
N GLU A 32 3.05 26.69 -20.50
CA GLU A 32 3.37 28.02 -19.97
C GLU A 32 3.31 29.13 -21.02
N ASP A 33 2.96 28.84 -22.29
CA ASP A 33 3.00 29.77 -23.42
C ASP A 33 1.70 30.54 -23.71
N HIS A 34 0.70 30.48 -22.84
CA HIS A 34 -0.44 31.41 -22.94
C HIS A 34 -0.20 32.69 -22.16
N HIS A 35 0.74 33.51 -22.66
CA HIS A 35 0.74 34.96 -22.42
C HIS A 35 -0.52 35.58 -23.02
N ASP A 36 -1.20 36.41 -22.20
CA ASP A 36 -2.26 37.35 -22.49
C ASP A 36 -3.72 36.87 -22.37
N SER A 37 -4.16 36.79 -21.13
CA SER A 37 -5.40 37.51 -20.77
C SER A 37 -5.45 37.76 -19.26
N GLU A 38 -5.54 39.02 -18.89
CA GLU A 38 -5.82 39.52 -17.55
C GLU A 38 -7.15 38.94 -17.07
N GLY A 39 -7.07 37.81 -16.38
CA GLY A 39 -8.15 37.21 -15.64
C GLY A 39 -7.56 36.55 -14.43
N GLU A 40 -7.65 37.19 -13.27
CA GLU A 40 -7.37 36.56 -11.96
C GLU A 40 -8.34 35.37 -11.80
N GLY A 41 -7.99 34.21 -12.38
CA GLY A 41 -8.74 32.97 -12.30
C GLY A 41 -8.10 32.05 -11.28
N GLU A 42 -8.85 31.72 -10.23
CA GLU A 42 -8.58 30.79 -9.12
C GLU A 42 -8.27 29.34 -9.55
N HIS A 43 -7.53 29.11 -10.62
CA HIS A 43 -7.18 27.78 -11.11
C HIS A 43 -5.74 27.35 -10.76
N ALA A 44 -5.03 28.16 -9.98
CA ALA A 44 -3.70 27.82 -9.51
C ALA A 44 -3.76 26.58 -8.62
N GLY A 45 -3.32 25.43 -9.14
CA GLY A 45 -3.19 24.16 -8.42
C GLY A 45 -4.14 23.04 -8.85
N LEU A 46 -4.95 23.21 -9.89
CA LEU A 46 -5.70 22.12 -10.49
C LEU A 46 -4.84 21.41 -11.52
N ILE A 47 -4.72 20.09 -11.41
CA ILE A 47 -4.11 19.24 -12.42
C ILE A 47 -5.13 19.09 -13.55
N HIS A 48 -4.77 19.53 -14.76
CA HIS A 48 -5.55 19.22 -15.94
C HIS A 48 -5.27 17.78 -16.34
N ALA A 49 -6.32 17.02 -16.64
CA ALA A 49 -6.18 15.64 -17.02
C ALA A 49 -7.32 15.23 -17.95
N GLU A 50 -7.01 14.39 -18.94
CA GLU A 50 -7.98 13.86 -19.90
C GLU A 50 -8.09 12.33 -19.81
N PHE A 51 -9.27 11.79 -20.13
CA PHE A 51 -9.42 10.35 -20.33
C PHE A 51 -8.97 9.99 -21.74
N VAL A 52 -7.97 9.13 -21.80
CA VAL A 52 -7.43 8.58 -23.04
C VAL A 52 -7.63 7.06 -23.08
N GLN A 53 -7.55 6.51 -24.28
CA GLN A 53 -7.78 5.09 -24.51
C GLN A 53 -6.67 4.54 -25.41
N GLU A 54 -6.00 3.48 -24.94
CA GLU A 54 -4.88 2.86 -25.63
C GLU A 54 -4.77 1.39 -25.24
N ASP A 55 -4.14 0.55 -26.07
CA ASP A 55 -3.85 -0.82 -25.69
C ASP A 55 -2.70 -0.84 -24.67
N ALA A 56 -2.80 -1.75 -23.70
CA ALA A 56 -1.87 -1.81 -22.59
C ALA A 56 -1.65 -3.23 -22.08
N THR A 57 -0.45 -3.48 -21.59
CA THR A 57 -0.09 -4.73 -20.92
C THR A 57 0.21 -4.46 -19.44
N LEU A 58 -0.46 -5.20 -18.55
CA LEU A 58 -0.17 -5.21 -17.13
C LEU A 58 0.40 -6.58 -16.76
N GLU A 59 1.55 -6.58 -16.11
CA GLU A 59 2.16 -7.80 -15.60
C GLU A 59 2.63 -7.65 -14.17
N GLY A 60 2.72 -8.75 -13.43
CA GLY A 60 3.20 -8.70 -12.07
C GLY A 60 3.28 -10.04 -11.40
N TYR A 61 3.77 -10.00 -10.17
CA TYR A 61 3.77 -11.17 -9.31
C TYR A 61 3.51 -10.79 -7.85
N GLU A 62 2.93 -11.73 -7.14
CA GLU A 62 2.74 -11.70 -5.70
C GLU A 62 3.37 -12.95 -5.10
N PHE A 63 4.14 -12.77 -4.06
CA PHE A 63 4.77 -13.86 -3.32
C PHE A 63 4.54 -13.65 -1.83
N GLU A 64 4.15 -14.71 -1.14
CA GLU A 64 4.06 -14.73 0.32
C GLU A 64 4.62 -16.04 0.86
N VAL A 65 5.39 -15.96 1.95
CA VAL A 65 5.84 -17.11 2.72
C VAL A 65 5.60 -16.83 4.20
N GLY A 66 5.16 -17.83 4.93
CA GLY A 66 4.95 -17.70 6.36
C GLY A 66 5.19 -19.00 7.11
N SER A 67 5.34 -18.86 8.42
CA SER A 67 5.50 -19.98 9.32
C SER A 67 4.92 -19.66 10.69
N THR A 68 4.29 -20.70 11.29
CA THR A 68 3.74 -20.67 12.63
C THR A 68 4.56 -21.55 13.57
N TYR A 69 4.96 -20.99 14.69
CA TYR A 69 5.74 -21.67 15.73
C TYR A 69 4.94 -21.77 17.03
N GLU A 70 4.72 -23.00 17.49
CA GLU A 70 4.17 -23.25 18.80
C GLU A 70 5.27 -23.09 19.85
N LEU A 71 5.13 -22.09 20.72
CA LEU A 71 6.02 -21.80 21.83
C LEU A 71 5.38 -22.26 23.16
N ALA A 72 6.17 -22.41 24.22
CA ALA A 72 5.68 -22.89 25.53
C ALA A 72 4.49 -22.08 26.09
N ASN A 73 4.39 -20.79 25.75
CA ASN A 73 3.37 -19.89 26.29
C ASN A 73 2.52 -19.21 25.20
N GLY A 74 2.55 -19.67 23.95
CA GLY A 74 1.75 -19.07 22.89
C GLY A 74 2.24 -19.43 21.50
N THR A 75 1.68 -18.79 20.49
CA THR A 75 1.93 -19.04 19.07
C THR A 75 2.56 -17.82 18.44
N LEU A 76 3.66 -18.02 17.73
CA LEU A 76 4.35 -16.98 16.94
C LEU A 76 4.14 -17.25 15.46
N ASP A 77 3.52 -16.30 14.77
CA ASP A 77 3.35 -16.29 13.33
C ASP A 77 4.32 -15.29 12.71
N LEU A 78 5.07 -15.71 11.71
CA LEU A 78 5.97 -14.86 10.93
C LEU A 78 5.59 -14.95 9.46
N SER A 79 5.55 -13.81 8.76
CA SER A 79 5.39 -13.83 7.31
C SER A 79 6.24 -12.77 6.61
N PHE A 80 6.55 -13.06 5.36
CA PHE A 80 7.14 -12.14 4.41
C PHE A 80 6.33 -12.20 3.12
N GLY A 81 5.96 -11.04 2.60
CA GLY A 81 5.29 -10.89 1.31
C GLY A 81 6.00 -9.86 0.44
N ARG A 82 5.89 -10.05 -0.87
CA ARG A 82 6.33 -9.10 -1.89
C ARG A 82 5.31 -9.07 -3.01
N ASP A 83 4.96 -7.85 -3.44
CA ASP A 83 4.16 -7.64 -4.64
C ASP A 83 4.85 -6.65 -5.58
N VAL A 84 4.71 -6.90 -6.86
CA VAL A 84 5.23 -6.08 -7.96
C VAL A 84 4.18 -6.07 -9.05
N VAL A 85 3.88 -4.89 -9.56
CA VAL A 85 3.04 -4.69 -10.75
C VAL A 85 3.70 -3.66 -11.65
N GLU A 86 3.70 -3.93 -12.95
CA GLU A 86 4.14 -3.02 -13.99
C GLU A 86 3.04 -2.89 -15.04
N GLY A 87 2.81 -1.69 -15.53
CA GLY A 87 1.85 -1.41 -16.59
C GLY A 87 2.51 -0.59 -17.69
N LYS A 88 2.44 -1.08 -18.92
CA LYS A 88 3.01 -0.42 -20.11
C LYS A 88 1.93 -0.19 -21.16
N LEU A 89 2.02 0.95 -21.83
CA LEU A 89 1.20 1.26 -22.99
C LEU A 89 1.87 0.68 -24.26
N ASP A 90 1.09 0.14 -25.18
CA ASP A 90 1.62 -0.50 -26.40
C ASP A 90 2.30 0.52 -27.34
N ALA A 91 1.88 1.79 -27.33
CA ALA A 91 2.54 2.86 -28.07
C ALA A 91 3.87 3.32 -27.39
N GLY A 92 4.11 2.88 -26.17
CA GLY A 92 5.29 3.20 -25.38
C GLY A 92 4.98 4.03 -24.14
N GLY A 93 5.83 3.91 -23.11
CA GLY A 93 5.66 4.55 -21.82
C GLY A 93 4.91 3.68 -20.80
N TYR A 94 4.73 4.22 -19.62
CA TYR A 94 4.11 3.56 -18.49
C TYR A 94 2.66 4.01 -18.29
N ILE A 95 1.83 3.12 -17.75
CA ILE A 95 0.50 3.49 -17.27
C ILE A 95 0.69 4.39 -16.04
N PRO A 96 0.04 5.58 -15.99
CA PRO A 96 0.23 6.49 -14.86
C PRO A 96 -0.32 5.92 -13.55
N ARG A 97 0.28 6.35 -12.44
CA ARG A 97 -0.16 6.05 -11.07
C ARG A 97 -0.19 4.57 -10.71
N MET A 98 0.78 3.83 -11.22
CA MET A 98 1.00 2.45 -10.81
C MET A 98 1.60 2.37 -9.39
N ALA A 99 1.40 1.24 -8.75
CA ALA A 99 1.98 0.99 -7.43
C ALA A 99 3.43 0.50 -7.58
N PRO A 100 4.40 1.06 -6.84
CA PRO A 100 5.77 0.54 -6.82
C PRO A 100 5.84 -0.82 -6.13
N ALA A 101 6.96 -1.51 -6.29
CA ALA A 101 7.22 -2.75 -5.59
C ALA A 101 7.17 -2.57 -4.05
N ARG A 102 6.56 -3.53 -3.35
CA ARG A 102 6.38 -3.48 -1.91
C ARG A 102 6.81 -4.78 -1.27
N ASN A 103 7.47 -4.67 -0.11
CA ASN A 103 7.77 -5.80 0.76
C ASN A 103 7.00 -5.63 2.08
N PHE A 104 6.47 -6.72 2.59
CA PHE A 104 5.75 -6.79 3.85
C PHE A 104 6.43 -7.79 4.78
N TYR A 105 6.79 -7.36 5.96
CA TYR A 105 7.32 -8.20 7.02
C TYR A 105 6.33 -8.16 8.17
N SER A 106 5.84 -9.31 8.61
CA SER A 106 4.87 -9.41 9.68
C SER A 106 5.34 -10.39 10.75
N ALA A 107 5.12 -10.02 12.00
CA ALA A 107 5.24 -10.91 13.15
C ALA A 107 4.05 -10.71 14.07
N SER A 108 3.41 -11.82 14.47
CA SER A 108 2.31 -11.82 15.43
C SER A 108 2.55 -12.86 16.50
N TYR A 109 2.44 -12.46 17.78
CA TYR A 109 2.56 -13.37 18.92
C TYR A 109 1.28 -13.35 19.74
N ASN A 110 0.69 -14.52 19.89
CA ASN A 110 -0.56 -14.74 20.65
C ASN A 110 -0.26 -15.54 21.92
N SER A 111 -0.57 -15.01 23.08
CA SER A 111 -0.35 -15.66 24.37
C SER A 111 -1.31 -15.17 25.44
N ASN A 112 -1.98 -16.09 26.14
CA ASN A 112 -2.84 -15.79 27.28
C ASN A 112 -3.87 -14.67 27.04
N GLY A 113 -4.49 -14.67 25.84
CA GLY A 113 -5.46 -13.66 25.42
C GLY A 113 -4.84 -12.34 24.99
N TYR A 114 -3.51 -12.19 25.02
CA TYR A 114 -2.80 -11.08 24.41
C TYR A 114 -2.43 -11.41 22.95
N THR A 115 -2.53 -10.40 22.11
CA THR A 115 -2.00 -10.41 20.74
C THR A 115 -1.03 -9.25 20.59
N TYR A 116 0.19 -9.53 20.16
CA TYR A 116 1.20 -8.55 19.79
C TYR A 116 1.44 -8.66 18.29
N SER A 117 1.44 -7.54 17.58
CA SER A 117 1.63 -7.52 16.14
C SER A 117 2.59 -6.41 15.74
N VAL A 118 3.50 -6.76 14.84
CA VAL A 118 4.47 -5.85 14.21
C VAL A 118 4.35 -6.05 12.71
N VAL A 119 4.16 -4.95 11.96
CA VAL A 119 4.14 -4.97 10.50
C VAL A 119 5.07 -3.87 9.99
N LEU A 120 6.07 -4.26 9.21
CA LEU A 120 6.90 -3.34 8.44
C LEU A 120 6.53 -3.45 6.97
N LYS A 121 6.10 -2.33 6.39
CA LYS A 121 5.90 -2.15 4.95
C LYS A 121 7.08 -1.36 4.41
N ASP A 122 7.80 -1.92 3.43
CA ASP A 122 8.92 -1.30 2.73
C ASP A 122 8.52 -1.10 1.27
N VAL A 123 8.37 0.13 0.85
CA VAL A 123 7.91 0.56 -0.48
C VAL A 123 9.10 1.11 -1.24
N ALA A 124 9.34 0.60 -2.43
CA ALA A 124 10.40 1.08 -3.30
C ALA A 124 10.12 2.48 -3.86
N ASP A 125 11.13 3.15 -4.36
CA ASP A 125 10.97 4.34 -5.18
C ASP A 125 10.12 3.99 -6.41
N HIS A 126 9.29 4.93 -6.85
CA HIS A 126 8.49 4.83 -8.07
C HIS A 126 9.07 5.76 -9.13
N GLU A 127 9.94 5.19 -9.95
CA GLU A 127 10.68 5.89 -11.02
C GLU A 127 10.10 5.62 -12.40
N ASP A 128 9.42 4.46 -12.57
CA ASP A 128 8.75 4.05 -13.81
C ASP A 128 7.39 4.75 -13.92
N VAL A 129 7.41 6.03 -14.27
CA VAL A 129 6.25 6.92 -14.31
C VAL A 129 5.85 7.27 -15.74
N ALA A 130 4.60 7.69 -15.93
CA ALA A 130 4.13 8.24 -17.21
C ALA A 130 4.80 9.59 -17.52
N GLU A 131 4.68 10.09 -18.74
CA GLU A 131 5.42 11.24 -19.27
C GLU A 131 5.29 12.50 -18.41
N ASP A 132 4.10 12.80 -17.92
CA ASP A 132 3.81 13.99 -17.10
C ASP A 132 3.62 13.67 -15.62
N GLU A 133 4.03 12.48 -15.19
CA GLU A 133 3.90 12.04 -13.82
C GLU A 133 5.19 12.26 -13.04
N THR A 134 5.10 12.84 -11.85
CA THR A 134 6.24 12.99 -10.93
C THR A 134 6.66 11.64 -10.32
N MET A 135 7.95 11.44 -10.12
CA MET A 135 8.47 10.30 -9.35
C MET A 135 8.02 10.39 -7.87
N THR A 136 8.03 9.27 -7.19
CA THR A 136 7.64 9.22 -5.77
C THR A 136 8.68 8.44 -4.99
N ASP A 137 9.26 9.07 -3.97
CA ASP A 137 10.23 8.41 -3.08
C ASP A 137 9.61 7.23 -2.35
N GLY A 138 10.38 6.17 -2.20
CA GLY A 138 10.04 5.03 -1.39
C GLY A 138 10.00 5.37 0.12
N TYR A 139 9.42 4.49 0.90
CA TYR A 139 9.32 4.70 2.34
C TYR A 139 9.21 3.38 3.12
N LYS A 140 9.51 3.44 4.42
CA LYS A 140 9.33 2.34 5.37
C LYS A 140 8.31 2.73 6.42
N MET A 141 7.25 1.95 6.56
CA MET A 141 6.20 2.21 7.55
C MET A 141 6.12 1.07 8.54
N LEU A 142 6.50 1.34 9.79
CA LEU A 142 6.43 0.41 10.90
C LEU A 142 5.13 0.64 11.68
N ASN A 143 4.32 -0.41 11.82
CA ASN A 143 3.08 -0.41 12.60
C ASN A 143 3.16 -1.42 13.74
N LEU A 144 2.73 -1.03 14.92
CA LEU A 144 2.70 -1.85 16.12
C LEU A 144 1.27 -1.93 16.65
N ARG A 145 0.91 -3.08 17.16
CA ARG A 145 -0.38 -3.29 17.84
C ARG A 145 -0.20 -4.23 19.02
N VAL A 146 -0.87 -3.93 20.12
CA VAL A 146 -1.07 -4.85 21.25
C VAL A 146 -2.55 -4.90 21.59
N GLY A 147 -3.10 -6.09 21.73
CA GLY A 147 -4.49 -6.30 22.10
C GLY A 147 -4.64 -7.31 23.22
N LYS A 148 -5.76 -7.23 23.94
CA LYS A 148 -6.18 -8.24 24.88
C LYS A 148 -7.66 -8.48 24.80
N GLU A 149 -8.05 -9.74 24.89
CA GLU A 149 -9.43 -10.19 24.97
C GLU A 149 -9.77 -10.59 26.39
N TYR A 150 -10.97 -10.20 26.84
CA TYR A 150 -11.53 -10.50 28.14
C TYR A 150 -12.94 -11.06 27.95
N GLU A 151 -13.26 -12.14 28.69
CA GLU A 151 -14.64 -12.55 28.84
C GLU A 151 -15.24 -11.82 30.05
N LEU A 152 -16.29 -11.06 29.84
CA LEU A 152 -16.93 -10.27 30.89
C LEU A 152 -18.46 -10.50 30.88
N LEU A 153 -18.98 -11.20 31.87
CA LEU A 153 -20.45 -11.41 32.09
C LEU A 153 -21.18 -11.95 30.83
N GLY A 154 -20.52 -12.84 30.06
CA GLY A 154 -21.08 -13.42 28.84
C GLY A 154 -20.87 -12.60 27.58
N ALA A 155 -20.18 -11.46 27.67
CA ALA A 155 -19.73 -10.66 26.57
C ALA A 155 -18.21 -10.79 26.33
N ASN A 156 -17.76 -10.62 25.13
CA ASN A 156 -16.34 -10.55 24.77
C ASN A 156 -15.90 -9.09 24.63
N LEU A 157 -14.99 -8.64 25.48
CA LEU A 157 -14.37 -7.33 25.42
C LEU A 157 -12.97 -7.42 24.86
N LYS A 158 -12.73 -6.82 23.69
CA LYS A 158 -11.41 -6.68 23.09
C LYS A 158 -10.93 -5.24 23.23
N VAL A 159 -9.79 -5.06 23.87
CA VAL A 159 -9.10 -3.76 23.99
C VAL A 159 -7.78 -3.85 23.24
N SER A 160 -7.50 -2.90 22.34
CA SER A 160 -6.24 -2.86 21.61
C SER A 160 -5.70 -1.44 21.49
N ALA A 161 -4.41 -1.27 21.74
CA ALA A 161 -3.65 -0.08 21.45
C ALA A 161 -2.86 -0.28 20.15
N PHE A 162 -2.68 0.78 19.39
CA PHE A 162 -1.89 0.75 18.16
C PHE A 162 -1.02 2.00 18.03
N ALA A 163 0.09 1.85 17.30
CA ALA A 163 0.95 2.93 16.85
C ALA A 163 1.25 2.68 15.36
N ASN A 164 0.82 3.58 14.49
CA ASN A 164 1.08 3.52 13.08
C ASN A 164 2.18 4.51 12.70
N ASN A 165 2.95 4.18 11.66
CA ASN A 165 4.07 4.96 11.18
C ASN A 165 5.02 5.37 12.32
N VAL A 166 5.46 4.40 13.12
CA VAL A 166 6.32 4.63 14.30
C VAL A 166 7.64 5.31 13.93
N LEU A 167 8.13 5.06 12.71
CA LEU A 167 9.34 5.67 12.17
C LEU A 167 9.15 7.14 11.77
N ASP A 168 7.91 7.63 11.76
CA ASP A 168 7.52 9.00 11.38
C ASP A 168 8.02 9.40 9.99
N GLN A 169 7.99 8.46 9.05
CA GLN A 169 8.39 8.69 7.67
C GLN A 169 7.35 9.55 6.95
N VAL A 170 7.82 10.50 6.15
CA VAL A 170 6.96 11.17 5.16
C VAL A 170 6.74 10.19 4.03
N ALA A 171 5.54 9.67 3.91
CA ALA A 171 5.17 8.68 2.92
C ALA A 171 4.15 9.27 1.94
N ARG A 172 4.27 8.95 0.65
CA ARG A 172 3.36 9.41 -0.39
C ARG A 172 2.79 8.20 -1.14
N ASN A 173 1.52 8.29 -1.52
CA ASN A 173 0.90 7.23 -2.30
C ASN A 173 1.03 7.53 -3.79
N SER A 174 1.92 6.82 -4.50
CA SER A 174 2.16 6.99 -5.94
C SER A 174 0.89 6.91 -6.79
N THR A 175 -0.11 6.15 -6.35
CA THR A 175 -1.38 5.98 -7.08
C THR A 175 -2.35 7.14 -6.90
N SER A 176 -2.02 8.15 -6.10
CA SER A 176 -2.88 9.29 -5.80
C SER A 176 -2.60 10.47 -6.72
N PHE A 177 -3.66 11.10 -7.24
CA PHE A 177 -3.56 12.35 -7.99
C PHE A 177 -2.97 13.52 -7.20
N VAL A 178 -3.11 13.48 -5.88
CA VAL A 178 -2.63 14.54 -4.98
C VAL A 178 -1.38 14.13 -4.20
N LYS A 179 -0.62 13.16 -4.72
CA LYS A 179 0.54 12.60 -4.03
C LYS A 179 1.57 13.65 -3.62
N ASP A 180 1.78 14.67 -4.46
CA ASP A 180 2.77 15.71 -4.22
C ASP A 180 2.33 16.72 -3.15
N ALA A 181 1.02 16.94 -3.01
CA ALA A 181 0.44 17.88 -2.06
C ALA A 181 0.06 17.21 -0.72
N VAL A 182 -0.36 15.94 -0.73
CA VAL A 182 -0.95 15.29 0.44
C VAL A 182 -0.20 14.01 0.79
N PRO A 183 0.69 14.03 1.80
CA PRO A 183 1.34 12.82 2.31
C PRO A 183 0.36 11.94 3.07
N LEU A 184 0.71 10.66 3.22
CA LEU A 184 0.03 9.75 4.13
C LEU A 184 0.16 10.25 5.60
N PRO A 185 -0.73 9.81 6.50
CA PRO A 185 -0.66 10.21 7.90
C PRO A 185 0.70 9.92 8.54
N GLY A 186 1.25 10.90 9.25
CA GLY A 186 2.44 10.74 10.07
C GLY A 186 2.19 9.79 11.24
N ARG A 187 3.16 9.69 12.16
CA ARG A 187 3.04 8.84 13.34
C ARG A 187 1.78 9.17 14.14
N ASN A 188 1.00 8.14 14.40
CA ASN A 188 -0.21 8.25 15.21
C ASN A 188 -0.38 7.06 16.15
N VAL A 189 -1.02 7.31 17.27
CA VAL A 189 -1.32 6.30 18.29
C VAL A 189 -2.80 6.34 18.63
N GLY A 190 -3.36 5.20 18.97
CA GLY A 190 -4.77 5.13 19.33
C GLY A 190 -5.15 3.90 20.13
N LEU A 191 -6.38 3.92 20.61
CA LEU A 191 -7.01 2.84 21.36
C LEU A 191 -8.31 2.43 20.65
N ASN A 192 -8.52 1.13 20.56
CA ASN A 192 -9.77 0.55 20.06
C ASN A 192 -10.38 -0.34 21.13
N ILE A 193 -11.67 -0.17 21.41
CA ILE A 193 -12.44 -0.97 22.36
C ILE A 193 -13.64 -1.56 21.61
N ARG A 194 -13.76 -2.89 21.62
CA ARG A 194 -14.87 -3.61 21.01
C ARG A 194 -15.54 -4.49 22.05
N LEU A 195 -16.86 -4.35 22.20
CA LEU A 195 -17.70 -5.21 23.01
C LEU A 195 -18.64 -5.99 22.09
N THR A 196 -18.64 -7.32 22.24
CA THR A 196 -19.53 -8.23 21.50
C THR A 196 -20.31 -9.07 22.51
N TYR A 197 -21.63 -9.07 22.45
CA TYR A 197 -22.56 -9.78 23.33
C TYR A 197 -23.53 -10.64 22.52
#